data_e006aed9ebdb4ae3cc4c6cb526f9d69c
#
_entry.id   e006aed9ebdb4ae3cc4c6cb526f9d69c
#
_cell.length_a   1.000
_cell.length_b   1.000
_cell.length_c   1.000
_cell.angle_alpha   90.00
_cell.angle_beta   90.00
_cell.angle_gamma   90.00
#
_symmetry.space_group_name_H-M   'P 1'
#
loop_
_entity.id
_entity.type
_entity.pdbx_description
1 polymer ?
#
loop_
_entity_poly.entity_id
_entity_poly.type
_entity_poly.pdbx_seq_one_letter_code
_entity_poly.pdbx_strand_id
1 'polypeptide(L)'
;MEYTIHGLHEKLVNKDISSVELTKKIIAHRNLVEREIHAFLSTSDETALERAAEVDKRIASGEGISELAGIPGAIKDNMCIKGQPCTAASKMLENFIAPYNATVIEKLESCDYISLGKLNMDEFAMGSSTECSYFGPTHNPWNLESVPGGSSGGSAAAVAANEAIWTLGSDTGGSIRQPASFTGIVGLKPTYGLVSRYGLLAFASSLDQIGPLTKDVTDAAIVLNAIAGYDHRDSTSIRMEKKDYKKALIKDVKGFRIGVPREFFGKGIGEETKKAIKSALAYYEKEGAEIVDVSIPHITSGVDVYYIIAPAEASSNLARYDGVGFGYRASGKDIVDMYIKSRSMGFGEEVKRRIMIGNYVLSAGYYDAYYLTALKVRTLLKREFEKAFEQCDILAAPSASGTAFKFGAFSDPLALYMEDICTVPVNLIGVPSISIPVGFKDGMPLGMQLIGPTLGEEKILQAAYTFEQDHPEFTKTAPKGEFE
;
A
#
# COMPACT_ATOMS: atom_id res chain seq x y z
N MET A 1 19.06 8.95 -8.44
CA MET A 1 18.70 7.56 -8.09
C MET A 1 18.99 6.64 -9.27
N GLU A 2 19.70 5.55 -9.06
CA GLU A 2 20.14 4.71 -10.17
C GLU A 2 19.13 3.62 -10.58
N TYR A 3 18.20 3.27 -9.66
CA TYR A 3 17.27 2.14 -9.82
C TYR A 3 15.82 2.60 -9.73
N THR A 4 15.37 3.39 -10.70
CA THR A 4 13.98 3.80 -10.91
C THR A 4 13.44 3.16 -12.18
N ILE A 5 12.12 3.01 -12.33
CA ILE A 5 11.49 2.46 -13.53
C ILE A 5 11.90 3.30 -14.74
N HIS A 6 11.67 4.62 -14.68
CA HIS A 6 11.94 5.51 -15.80
C HIS A 6 13.43 5.53 -16.19
N GLY A 7 14.36 5.60 -15.22
CA GLY A 7 15.78 5.59 -15.50
C GLY A 7 16.29 4.26 -16.05
N LEU A 8 15.73 3.14 -15.58
CA LEU A 8 16.07 1.81 -16.10
C LEU A 8 15.45 1.56 -17.48
N HIS A 9 14.23 2.05 -17.73
CA HIS A 9 13.62 1.98 -19.06
C HIS A 9 14.47 2.70 -20.11
N GLU A 10 14.97 3.90 -19.82
CA GLU A 10 15.90 4.59 -20.72
C GLU A 10 17.16 3.76 -21.02
N LYS A 11 17.76 3.14 -20.01
CA LYS A 11 18.94 2.28 -20.19
C LYS A 11 18.63 1.03 -21.03
N LEU A 12 17.42 0.41 -20.86
CA LEU A 12 16.99 -0.72 -21.66
C LEU A 12 16.77 -0.32 -23.14
N VAL A 13 16.09 0.79 -23.39
CA VAL A 13 15.84 1.30 -24.76
C VAL A 13 17.14 1.67 -25.46
N ASN A 14 18.09 2.29 -24.75
CA ASN A 14 19.41 2.64 -25.25
C ASN A 14 20.35 1.43 -25.38
N LYS A 15 19.95 0.25 -24.88
CA LYS A 15 20.76 -0.97 -24.84
C LYS A 15 22.02 -0.84 -23.97
N ASP A 16 22.02 0.04 -22.97
CA ASP A 16 23.09 0.19 -21.99
C ASP A 16 23.12 -0.98 -21.00
N ILE A 17 21.97 -1.63 -20.79
CA ILE A 17 21.78 -2.85 -20.02
C ILE A 17 20.69 -3.69 -20.66
N SER A 18 20.74 -5.01 -20.53
CA SER A 18 19.65 -5.90 -20.91
C SER A 18 18.69 -6.15 -19.73
N SER A 19 17.44 -6.53 -20.02
CA SER A 19 16.46 -6.93 -18.99
C SER A 19 16.94 -8.17 -18.23
N VAL A 20 17.64 -9.10 -18.90
CA VAL A 20 18.22 -10.29 -18.25
C VAL A 20 19.33 -9.88 -17.27
N GLU A 21 20.24 -8.96 -17.66
CA GLU A 21 21.31 -8.47 -16.76
C GLU A 21 20.72 -7.74 -15.55
N LEU A 22 19.76 -6.85 -15.77
CA LEU A 22 19.04 -6.16 -14.69
C LEU A 22 18.37 -7.15 -13.75
N THR A 23 17.60 -8.10 -14.28
CA THR A 23 16.89 -9.09 -13.48
C THR A 23 17.84 -9.95 -12.66
N LYS A 24 18.95 -10.42 -13.26
CA LYS A 24 19.99 -11.16 -12.54
C LYS A 24 20.61 -10.35 -11.41
N LYS A 25 20.88 -9.06 -11.65
CA LYS A 25 21.46 -8.17 -10.64
C LYS A 25 20.53 -7.99 -9.45
N ILE A 26 19.23 -7.75 -9.71
CA ILE A 26 18.23 -7.60 -8.64
C ILE A 26 18.06 -8.92 -7.86
N ILE A 27 17.97 -10.07 -8.54
CA ILE A 27 17.89 -11.38 -7.89
C ILE A 27 19.12 -11.64 -7.01
N ALA A 28 20.31 -11.34 -7.51
CA ALA A 28 21.55 -11.53 -6.76
C ALA A 28 21.56 -10.66 -5.49
N HIS A 29 21.23 -9.39 -5.61
CA HIS A 29 21.14 -8.47 -4.47
C HIS A 29 20.06 -8.93 -3.47
N ARG A 30 18.84 -9.25 -3.93
CA ARG A 30 17.78 -9.79 -3.09
C ARG A 30 18.29 -11.01 -2.29
N ASN A 31 18.93 -11.96 -2.92
CA ASN A 31 19.41 -13.18 -2.25
C ASN A 31 20.47 -12.91 -1.17
N LEU A 32 21.15 -11.76 -1.21
CA LEU A 32 22.07 -11.32 -0.15
C LEU A 32 21.30 -10.77 1.05
N VAL A 33 20.31 -9.88 0.82
CA VAL A 33 19.67 -9.11 1.88
C VAL A 33 18.39 -9.74 2.43
N GLU A 34 17.70 -10.56 1.66
CA GLU A 34 16.42 -11.20 2.03
C GLU A 34 16.50 -12.06 3.30
N ARG A 35 17.69 -12.61 3.59
CA ARG A 35 17.93 -13.38 4.83
C ARG A 35 17.74 -12.55 6.10
N GLU A 36 17.85 -11.22 6.00
CA GLU A 36 17.67 -10.28 7.12
C GLU A 36 16.34 -9.53 7.01
N ILE A 37 15.84 -9.30 5.78
CA ILE A 37 14.65 -8.47 5.53
C ILE A 37 13.36 -9.30 5.60
N HIS A 38 13.33 -10.51 5.04
CA HIS A 38 12.14 -11.37 4.97
C HIS A 38 10.94 -10.69 4.28
N ALA A 39 11.20 -10.05 3.13
CA ALA A 39 10.15 -9.37 2.36
C ALA A 39 9.36 -10.31 1.45
N PHE A 40 9.95 -11.44 1.01
CA PHE A 40 9.32 -12.38 0.08
C PHE A 40 8.77 -13.63 0.79
N LEU A 41 7.59 -14.07 0.36
CA LEU A 41 7.02 -15.38 0.72
C LEU A 41 7.27 -16.44 -0.34
N SER A 42 7.39 -16.04 -1.59
CA SER A 42 7.79 -16.92 -2.69
C SER A 42 8.46 -16.12 -3.81
N THR A 43 9.33 -16.77 -4.57
CA THR A 43 10.09 -16.18 -5.66
C THR A 43 9.77 -16.86 -7.00
N SER A 44 9.97 -16.15 -8.11
CA SER A 44 9.66 -16.60 -9.48
C SER A 44 10.87 -16.43 -10.41
N ASP A 45 12.08 -16.72 -9.95
CA ASP A 45 13.34 -16.35 -10.60
C ASP A 45 13.50 -16.92 -12.02
N GLU A 46 13.17 -18.20 -12.23
CA GLU A 46 13.26 -18.83 -13.56
C GLU A 46 12.32 -18.13 -14.54
N THR A 47 11.03 -18.00 -14.21
CA THR A 47 10.04 -17.31 -15.04
C THR A 47 10.40 -15.84 -15.26
N ALA A 48 10.95 -15.17 -14.26
CA ALA A 48 11.42 -13.79 -14.38
C ALA A 48 12.52 -13.65 -15.43
N LEU A 49 13.51 -14.56 -15.43
CA LEU A 49 14.61 -14.57 -16.39
C LEU A 49 14.14 -14.95 -17.81
N GLU A 50 13.21 -15.90 -17.96
CA GLU A 50 12.59 -16.25 -19.24
C GLU A 50 11.86 -15.03 -19.84
N ARG A 51 11.05 -14.35 -19.04
CA ARG A 51 10.31 -13.15 -19.44
C ARG A 51 11.24 -11.99 -19.80
N ALA A 52 12.31 -11.79 -19.02
CA ALA A 52 13.34 -10.80 -19.32
C ALA A 52 14.02 -11.05 -20.68
N ALA A 53 14.30 -12.33 -21.01
CA ALA A 53 14.88 -12.69 -22.30
C ALA A 53 13.91 -12.46 -23.47
N GLU A 54 12.59 -12.59 -23.25
CA GLU A 54 11.58 -12.23 -24.25
C GLU A 54 11.57 -10.73 -24.53
N VAL A 55 11.64 -9.90 -23.49
CA VAL A 55 11.71 -8.44 -23.63
C VAL A 55 12.98 -8.03 -24.37
N ASP A 56 14.15 -8.63 -24.03
CA ASP A 56 15.41 -8.34 -24.73
C ASP A 56 15.34 -8.65 -26.22
N LYS A 57 14.65 -9.74 -26.63
CA LYS A 57 14.42 -10.05 -28.06
C LYS A 57 13.59 -8.96 -28.76
N ARG A 58 12.55 -8.43 -28.09
CA ARG A 58 11.72 -7.34 -28.62
C ARG A 58 12.52 -6.05 -28.77
N ILE A 59 13.33 -5.70 -27.77
CA ILE A 59 14.25 -4.54 -27.86
C ILE A 59 15.25 -4.71 -29.01
N ALA A 60 15.81 -5.92 -29.16
CA ALA A 60 16.76 -6.20 -30.24
C ALA A 60 16.14 -6.08 -31.63
N SER A 61 14.85 -6.47 -31.80
CA SER A 61 14.12 -6.31 -33.05
C SER A 61 13.69 -4.88 -33.38
N GLY A 62 13.91 -3.93 -32.46
CA GLY A 62 13.49 -2.54 -32.63
C GLY A 62 12.01 -2.27 -32.34
N GLU A 63 11.33 -3.21 -31.68
CA GLU A 63 9.96 -3.04 -31.24
C GLU A 63 9.90 -2.07 -30.05
N GLY A 64 8.92 -1.15 -30.05
CA GLY A 64 8.67 -0.27 -28.92
C GLY A 64 8.16 -1.07 -27.71
N ILE A 65 8.71 -0.80 -26.53
CA ILE A 65 8.32 -1.43 -25.28
C ILE A 65 7.60 -0.46 -24.35
N SER A 66 6.75 -0.96 -23.46
CA SER A 66 6.14 -0.17 -22.39
C SER A 66 7.18 0.22 -21.34
N GLU A 67 6.90 1.25 -20.53
CA GLU A 67 7.83 1.72 -19.48
C GLU A 67 8.10 0.66 -18.40
N LEU A 68 7.18 -0.28 -18.18
CA LEU A 68 7.35 -1.39 -17.24
C LEU A 68 7.97 -2.63 -17.85
N ALA A 69 8.10 -2.68 -19.19
CA ALA A 69 8.63 -3.84 -19.87
C ALA A 69 10.08 -4.13 -19.44
N GLY A 70 10.33 -5.34 -19.00
CA GLY A 70 11.65 -5.76 -18.58
C GLY A 70 12.10 -5.22 -17.22
N ILE A 71 11.25 -4.50 -16.49
CA ILE A 71 11.56 -3.94 -15.17
C ILE A 71 11.06 -4.88 -14.05
N PRO A 72 11.96 -5.38 -13.17
CA PRO A 72 11.59 -6.28 -12.10
C PRO A 72 10.74 -5.63 -11.00
N GLY A 73 9.57 -6.21 -10.75
CA GLY A 73 8.65 -5.82 -9.66
C GLY A 73 8.14 -7.03 -8.89
N ALA A 74 7.46 -6.79 -7.78
CA ALA A 74 6.89 -7.85 -6.96
C ALA A 74 5.50 -7.48 -6.41
N ILE A 75 4.71 -8.48 -6.03
CA ILE A 75 3.28 -8.33 -5.78
C ILE A 75 2.94 -8.81 -4.36
N LYS A 76 2.24 -7.98 -3.57
CA LYS A 76 1.74 -8.36 -2.24
C LYS A 76 0.92 -9.66 -2.31
N ASP A 77 1.08 -10.53 -1.32
CA ASP A 77 0.57 -11.90 -1.38
C ASP A 77 -0.95 -12.06 -1.17
N ASN A 78 -1.69 -10.98 -1.30
CA ASN A 78 -3.17 -11.01 -1.37
C ASN A 78 -3.74 -10.76 -2.77
N MET A 79 -2.90 -10.65 -3.80
CA MET A 79 -3.33 -10.52 -5.19
C MET A 79 -3.04 -11.82 -5.94
N CYS A 80 -4.05 -12.36 -6.63
CA CYS A 80 -3.96 -13.61 -7.37
C CYS A 80 -3.08 -13.46 -8.62
N ILE A 81 -2.04 -14.29 -8.72
CA ILE A 81 -1.29 -14.57 -9.95
C ILE A 81 -1.53 -16.04 -10.29
N LYS A 82 -2.11 -16.31 -11.45
CA LYS A 82 -2.48 -17.67 -11.86
C LYS A 82 -1.30 -18.64 -11.77
N GLY A 83 -1.52 -19.75 -11.07
CA GLY A 83 -0.50 -20.80 -10.89
C GLY A 83 0.51 -20.52 -9.78
N GLN A 84 0.42 -19.36 -9.11
CA GLN A 84 1.29 -19.01 -7.99
C GLN A 84 0.56 -19.08 -6.64
N PRO A 85 1.28 -19.22 -5.52
CA PRO A 85 0.70 -19.10 -4.18
C PRO A 85 0.02 -17.75 -3.97
N CYS A 86 -1.08 -17.73 -3.23
CA CYS A 86 -1.77 -16.52 -2.79
C CYS A 86 -2.31 -16.77 -1.38
N THR A 87 -1.45 -16.61 -0.39
CA THR A 87 -1.70 -17.08 0.97
C THR A 87 -2.29 -16.03 1.89
N ALA A 88 -2.29 -14.75 1.50
CA ALA A 88 -2.58 -13.60 2.37
C ALA A 88 -1.79 -13.67 3.70
N ALA A 89 -0.58 -14.22 3.67
CA ALA A 89 0.29 -14.48 4.82
C ALA A 89 -0.40 -15.27 5.94
N SER A 90 -1.33 -16.17 5.61
CA SER A 90 -2.14 -16.95 6.54
C SER A 90 -1.94 -18.45 6.37
N LYS A 91 -1.89 -19.18 7.49
CA LYS A 91 -1.98 -20.64 7.48
C LYS A 91 -3.26 -21.14 6.81
N MET A 92 -4.34 -20.37 6.90
CA MET A 92 -5.62 -20.71 6.26
C MET A 92 -5.47 -20.97 4.76
N LEU A 93 -4.57 -20.24 4.08
CA LEU A 93 -4.34 -20.34 2.65
C LEU A 93 -2.90 -20.77 2.28
N GLU A 94 -2.13 -21.35 3.21
CA GLU A 94 -0.72 -21.72 2.98
C GLU A 94 -0.48 -22.56 1.72
N ASN A 95 -1.46 -23.39 1.33
CA ASN A 95 -1.40 -24.27 0.17
C ASN A 95 -2.29 -23.80 -1.00
N PHE A 96 -2.83 -22.58 -0.94
CA PHE A 96 -3.71 -22.09 -1.98
C PHE A 96 -2.92 -21.58 -3.19
N ILE A 97 -3.16 -22.19 -4.35
CA ILE A 97 -2.63 -21.76 -5.64
C ILE A 97 -3.74 -21.05 -6.39
N ALA A 98 -3.49 -19.81 -6.81
CA ALA A 98 -4.47 -18.99 -7.50
C ALA A 98 -4.85 -19.57 -8.86
N PRO A 99 -6.15 -19.81 -9.17
CA PRO A 99 -6.58 -20.41 -10.43
C PRO A 99 -6.73 -19.37 -11.58
N TYR A 100 -6.65 -18.08 -11.26
CA TYR A 100 -6.81 -16.98 -12.22
C TYR A 100 -5.97 -15.76 -11.78
N ASN A 101 -5.77 -14.82 -12.72
CA ASN A 101 -5.10 -13.56 -12.45
C ASN A 101 -6.05 -12.51 -11.89
N ALA A 102 -5.56 -11.68 -10.97
CA ALA A 102 -6.19 -10.42 -10.66
C ALA A 102 -6.14 -9.47 -11.87
N THR A 103 -7.12 -8.57 -12.01
CA THR A 103 -7.14 -7.60 -13.11
C THR A 103 -5.86 -6.77 -13.21
N VAL A 104 -5.30 -6.37 -12.08
CA VAL A 104 -4.02 -5.64 -12.07
C VAL A 104 -2.87 -6.47 -12.66
N ILE A 105 -2.89 -7.78 -12.46
CA ILE A 105 -1.88 -8.69 -13.04
C ILE A 105 -2.05 -8.82 -14.53
N GLU A 106 -3.28 -9.00 -15.03
CA GLU A 106 -3.56 -9.04 -16.49
C GLU A 106 -3.08 -7.75 -17.19
N LYS A 107 -3.32 -6.59 -16.55
CA LYS A 107 -2.84 -5.29 -17.05
C LYS A 107 -1.32 -5.19 -17.04
N LEU A 108 -0.67 -5.64 -15.98
CA LEU A 108 0.79 -5.65 -15.88
C LEU A 108 1.43 -6.62 -16.87
N GLU A 109 0.83 -7.79 -17.09
CA GLU A 109 1.26 -8.74 -18.13
C GLU A 109 1.22 -8.11 -19.53
N SER A 110 0.21 -7.27 -19.80
CA SER A 110 0.14 -6.52 -21.06
C SER A 110 1.21 -5.43 -21.21
N CYS A 111 1.87 -5.07 -20.10
CA CYS A 111 3.00 -4.15 -20.07
C CYS A 111 4.36 -4.88 -20.02
N ASP A 112 4.39 -6.20 -20.14
CA ASP A 112 5.60 -7.03 -20.09
C ASP A 112 6.48 -6.83 -18.83
N TYR A 113 5.84 -6.63 -17.66
CA TYR A 113 6.56 -6.53 -16.40
C TYR A 113 7.26 -7.85 -16.05
N ILE A 114 8.29 -7.77 -15.24
CA ILE A 114 8.99 -8.94 -14.70
C ILE A 114 8.54 -9.18 -13.26
N SER A 115 7.89 -10.34 -13.01
CA SER A 115 7.46 -10.72 -11.66
C SER A 115 8.60 -11.43 -10.92
N LEU A 116 9.04 -10.87 -9.79
CA LEU A 116 10.04 -11.50 -8.91
C LEU A 116 9.43 -12.44 -7.88
N GLY A 117 8.11 -12.37 -7.64
CA GLY A 117 7.42 -13.20 -6.67
C GLY A 117 6.40 -12.47 -5.81
N LYS A 118 6.05 -13.10 -4.67
CA LYS A 118 4.99 -12.68 -3.75
C LYS A 118 5.58 -12.17 -2.43
N LEU A 119 5.04 -11.04 -1.97
CA LEU A 119 5.58 -10.27 -0.85
C LEU A 119 4.79 -10.48 0.43
N ASN A 120 5.52 -10.52 1.53
CA ASN A 120 5.00 -10.69 2.89
C ASN A 120 4.08 -9.52 3.30
N MET A 121 3.19 -9.81 4.24
CA MET A 121 2.16 -8.88 4.69
C MET A 121 1.60 -9.30 6.05
N ASP A 122 0.89 -8.43 6.74
CA ASP A 122 0.04 -8.87 7.85
C ASP A 122 -1.06 -9.81 7.36
N GLU A 123 -1.39 -10.81 8.15
CA GLU A 123 -2.37 -11.85 7.81
C GLU A 123 -3.70 -11.24 7.36
N PHE A 124 -4.19 -11.59 6.16
CA PHE A 124 -5.39 -11.04 5.50
C PHE A 124 -5.43 -9.51 5.47
N ALA A 125 -4.29 -8.85 5.41
CA ALA A 125 -4.12 -7.40 5.46
C ALA A 125 -4.61 -6.76 6.79
N MET A 126 -4.67 -7.53 7.87
CA MET A 126 -5.13 -7.13 9.21
C MET A 126 -3.95 -6.88 10.14
N GLY A 127 -3.39 -5.68 10.09
CA GLY A 127 -2.28 -5.23 10.89
C GLY A 127 -1.66 -3.96 10.31
N SER A 128 -0.72 -3.38 11.06
CA SER A 128 -0.04 -2.13 10.71
C SER A 128 1.48 -2.24 10.91
N SER A 129 2.03 -3.48 10.98
CA SER A 129 3.45 -3.70 11.30
C SER A 129 4.11 -4.87 10.55
N THR A 130 3.33 -5.75 9.91
CA THR A 130 3.77 -7.02 9.31
C THR A 130 4.30 -8.03 10.35
N GLU A 131 3.98 -7.84 11.64
CA GLU A 131 4.25 -8.81 12.70
C GLU A 131 3.26 -9.97 12.72
N CYS A 132 2.06 -9.78 12.15
CA CYS A 132 0.97 -10.78 12.16
C CYS A 132 1.07 -11.81 11.02
N SER A 133 2.14 -11.85 10.25
CA SER A 133 2.34 -12.86 9.22
C SER A 133 2.54 -14.26 9.81
N TYR A 134 1.84 -15.26 9.29
CA TYR A 134 2.07 -16.67 9.65
C TYR A 134 3.49 -17.15 9.32
N PHE A 135 4.12 -16.55 8.32
CA PHE A 135 5.47 -16.91 7.85
C PHE A 135 6.60 -16.17 8.57
N GLY A 136 6.26 -15.36 9.58
CA GLY A 136 7.20 -14.52 10.31
C GLY A 136 7.20 -13.05 9.84
N PRO A 137 7.81 -12.16 10.63
CA PRO A 137 7.81 -10.73 10.36
C PRO A 137 8.75 -10.34 9.23
N THR A 138 8.46 -9.21 8.58
CA THR A 138 9.40 -8.50 7.70
C THR A 138 10.11 -7.42 8.51
N HIS A 139 11.39 -7.21 8.25
CA HIS A 139 12.23 -6.22 8.93
C HIS A 139 12.38 -4.93 8.11
N ASN A 140 12.55 -3.81 8.80
CA ASN A 140 12.74 -2.53 8.15
C ASN A 140 14.18 -2.38 7.65
N PRO A 141 14.42 -2.09 6.35
CA PRO A 141 15.76 -1.95 5.78
C PRO A 141 16.61 -0.81 6.38
N TRP A 142 15.99 0.16 7.05
CA TRP A 142 16.70 1.22 7.77
C TRP A 142 17.19 0.77 9.13
N ASN A 143 16.45 -0.09 9.81
CA ASN A 143 16.80 -0.65 11.11
C ASN A 143 16.10 -1.99 11.30
N LEU A 144 16.86 -3.08 11.29
CA LEU A 144 16.33 -4.45 11.39
C LEU A 144 15.59 -4.77 12.71
N GLU A 145 15.74 -3.93 13.74
CA GLU A 145 14.97 -4.07 15.00
C GLU A 145 13.60 -3.36 14.93
N SER A 146 13.30 -2.68 13.82
CA SER A 146 12.07 -1.93 13.63
C SER A 146 11.17 -2.58 12.60
N VAL A 147 9.86 -2.36 12.73
CA VAL A 147 8.86 -2.83 11.79
C VAL A 147 8.93 -2.03 10.47
N PRO A 148 8.63 -2.62 9.32
CA PRO A 148 8.53 -1.89 8.05
C PRO A 148 7.19 -1.15 7.90
N GLY A 149 6.30 -1.30 8.88
CA GLY A 149 4.89 -0.96 8.76
C GLY A 149 4.06 -2.09 8.14
N GLY A 150 2.78 -1.83 7.94
CA GLY A 150 1.83 -2.83 7.41
C GLY A 150 0.49 -2.21 6.99
N SER A 151 -0.29 -3.06 6.37
CA SER A 151 -0.08 -4.49 6.09
C SER A 151 0.80 -4.79 4.85
N SER A 152 1.24 -3.81 4.09
CA SER A 152 2.11 -4.02 2.91
C SER A 152 3.60 -3.86 3.27
N GLY A 153 4.05 -4.39 4.44
CA GLY A 153 5.42 -4.21 4.92
C GLY A 153 6.46 -4.87 4.03
N GLY A 154 6.20 -6.09 3.53
CA GLY A 154 7.07 -6.74 2.56
C GLY A 154 7.18 -5.95 1.25
N SER A 155 6.06 -5.36 0.77
CA SER A 155 6.06 -4.52 -0.43
C SER A 155 6.92 -3.26 -0.25
N ALA A 156 6.82 -2.62 0.91
CA ALA A 156 7.59 -1.42 1.20
C ALA A 156 9.07 -1.73 1.45
N ALA A 157 9.37 -2.77 2.23
CA ALA A 157 10.73 -3.20 2.52
C ALA A 157 11.49 -3.61 1.26
N ALA A 158 10.85 -4.37 0.34
CA ALA A 158 11.47 -4.82 -0.90
C ALA A 158 11.90 -3.65 -1.80
N VAL A 159 11.11 -2.58 -1.89
CA VAL A 159 11.50 -1.37 -2.63
C VAL A 159 12.63 -0.62 -1.93
N ALA A 160 12.52 -0.42 -0.62
CA ALA A 160 13.52 0.29 0.17
C ALA A 160 14.87 -0.43 0.19
N ALA A 161 14.85 -1.79 0.19
CA ALA A 161 16.04 -2.64 0.16
C ALA A 161 16.54 -2.95 -1.26
N ASN A 162 15.98 -2.38 -2.33
CA ASN A 162 16.33 -2.72 -3.72
C ASN A 162 16.14 -4.20 -4.10
N GLU A 163 15.32 -4.94 -3.40
CA GLU A 163 14.94 -6.32 -3.76
C GLU A 163 13.96 -6.38 -4.93
N ALA A 164 13.24 -5.27 -5.14
CA ALA A 164 12.41 -5.01 -6.31
C ALA A 164 12.48 -3.51 -6.65
N ILE A 165 12.30 -3.18 -7.93
CA ILE A 165 12.31 -1.77 -8.38
C ILE A 165 11.03 -1.06 -7.98
N TRP A 166 9.92 -1.76 -8.04
CA TRP A 166 8.59 -1.32 -7.66
C TRP A 166 7.76 -2.50 -7.15
N THR A 167 6.70 -2.21 -6.39
CA THR A 167 5.79 -3.25 -5.91
C THR A 167 4.34 -2.78 -5.93
N LEU A 168 3.40 -3.74 -5.89
CA LEU A 168 2.01 -3.46 -5.56
C LEU A 168 1.73 -3.82 -4.11
N GLY A 169 1.00 -2.93 -3.44
CA GLY A 169 0.40 -3.14 -2.13
C GLY A 169 -1.12 -3.02 -2.17
N SER A 170 -1.75 -3.18 -1.01
CA SER A 170 -3.16 -2.88 -0.79
C SER A 170 -3.33 -2.01 0.44
N ASP A 171 -4.29 -1.07 0.40
CA ASP A 171 -4.53 -0.07 1.44
C ASP A 171 -6.01 -0.10 1.82
N THR A 172 -6.30 -0.55 3.02
CA THR A 172 -7.65 -0.61 3.60
C THR A 172 -7.84 0.44 4.68
N GLY A 173 -6.76 0.78 5.39
CA GLY A 173 -6.74 1.77 6.47
C GLY A 173 -5.42 2.57 6.53
N GLY A 174 -4.55 2.44 5.52
CA GLY A 174 -3.22 3.05 5.51
C GLY A 174 -2.12 2.12 5.02
N SER A 175 -2.48 0.88 4.67
CA SER A 175 -1.52 -0.23 4.45
C SER A 175 -0.62 -0.12 3.21
N ILE A 176 -0.63 0.97 2.47
CA ILE A 176 0.37 1.41 1.48
C ILE A 176 1.14 2.60 2.04
N ARG A 177 0.43 3.61 2.54
CA ARG A 177 0.96 4.93 2.91
C ARG A 177 1.81 4.89 4.18
N GLN A 178 1.35 4.18 5.21
CA GLN A 178 2.08 4.04 6.46
C GLN A 178 3.39 3.26 6.28
N PRO A 179 3.42 2.05 5.66
CA PRO A 179 4.70 1.37 5.41
C PRO A 179 5.61 2.14 4.45
N ALA A 180 5.08 2.89 3.48
CA ALA A 180 5.89 3.79 2.65
C ALA A 180 6.58 4.87 3.50
N SER A 181 5.85 5.47 4.47
CA SER A 181 6.42 6.43 5.42
C SER A 181 7.54 5.83 6.27
N PHE A 182 7.33 4.61 6.80
CA PHE A 182 8.28 3.95 7.69
C PHE A 182 9.53 3.46 6.98
N THR A 183 9.46 3.25 5.66
CA THR A 183 10.59 2.76 4.86
C THR A 183 11.19 3.83 3.93
N GLY A 184 10.66 5.07 3.97
CA GLY A 184 11.24 6.21 3.24
C GLY A 184 11.08 6.12 1.73
N ILE A 185 9.96 5.59 1.25
CA ILE A 185 9.60 5.47 -0.16
C ILE A 185 8.28 6.17 -0.47
N VAL A 186 7.87 6.18 -1.73
CA VAL A 186 6.58 6.71 -2.18
C VAL A 186 5.54 5.61 -2.17
N GLY A 187 4.37 5.90 -1.56
CA GLY A 187 3.22 4.99 -1.56
C GLY A 187 1.94 5.71 -1.97
N LEU A 188 1.32 5.28 -3.07
CA LEU A 188 0.11 5.89 -3.60
C LEU A 188 -1.11 4.98 -3.41
N LYS A 189 -2.08 5.47 -2.65
CA LYS A 189 -3.43 4.91 -2.57
C LYS A 189 -4.34 5.66 -3.54
N PRO A 190 -4.76 5.07 -4.66
CA PRO A 190 -5.70 5.72 -5.59
C PRO A 190 -7.09 5.93 -4.99
N THR A 191 -7.92 6.69 -5.68
CA THR A 191 -9.36 6.79 -5.43
C THR A 191 -9.98 5.39 -5.40
N TYR A 192 -10.86 5.13 -4.42
CA TYR A 192 -11.58 3.86 -4.33
C TYR A 192 -12.34 3.56 -5.63
N GLY A 193 -12.08 2.39 -6.21
CA GLY A 193 -12.66 1.94 -7.47
C GLY A 193 -11.93 2.41 -8.74
N LEU A 194 -10.86 3.22 -8.64
CA LEU A 194 -10.04 3.59 -9.80
C LEU A 194 -9.23 2.40 -10.33
N VAL A 195 -8.77 1.54 -9.44
CA VAL A 195 -8.08 0.28 -9.74
C VAL A 195 -8.98 -0.87 -9.32
N SER A 196 -9.22 -1.82 -10.21
CA SER A 196 -10.07 -3.00 -9.96
C SER A 196 -9.52 -3.85 -8.81
N ARG A 197 -10.43 -4.35 -7.98
CA ARG A 197 -10.16 -5.30 -6.89
C ARG A 197 -10.45 -6.75 -7.27
N TYR A 198 -10.83 -7.03 -8.52
CA TYR A 198 -11.02 -8.41 -8.96
C TYR A 198 -9.72 -9.21 -8.83
N GLY A 199 -9.77 -10.31 -8.08
CA GLY A 199 -8.60 -11.14 -7.76
C GLY A 199 -7.76 -10.66 -6.57
N LEU A 200 -8.21 -9.60 -5.85
CA LEU A 200 -7.72 -9.24 -4.53
C LEU A 200 -8.45 -10.05 -3.47
N LEU A 201 -7.74 -10.70 -2.55
CA LEU A 201 -8.33 -11.33 -1.37
C LEU A 201 -8.87 -10.24 -0.45
N ALA A 202 -10.20 -10.20 -0.29
CA ALA A 202 -10.88 -9.10 0.36
C ALA A 202 -10.68 -9.12 1.89
N PHE A 203 -10.28 -7.96 2.44
CA PHE A 203 -10.40 -7.66 3.86
C PHE A 203 -11.71 -6.91 4.12
N ALA A 204 -11.83 -5.66 3.68
CA ALA A 204 -13.02 -4.84 3.85
C ALA A 204 -13.44 -4.26 2.48
N SER A 205 -14.51 -4.82 1.91
CA SER A 205 -14.90 -4.59 0.51
C SER A 205 -15.22 -3.12 0.19
N SER A 206 -15.63 -2.31 1.16
CA SER A 206 -15.92 -0.89 0.98
C SER A 206 -14.72 0.04 1.17
N LEU A 207 -13.52 -0.53 1.45
CA LEU A 207 -12.33 0.22 1.82
C LEU A 207 -11.08 -0.20 1.03
N ASP A 208 -10.95 -1.49 0.69
CA ASP A 208 -9.75 -2.05 0.05
C ASP A 208 -9.42 -1.35 -1.28
N GLN A 209 -8.16 -0.99 -1.47
CA GLN A 209 -7.66 -0.42 -2.71
C GLN A 209 -6.24 -0.91 -3.00
N ILE A 210 -5.96 -1.29 -4.26
CA ILE A 210 -4.61 -1.63 -4.74
C ILE A 210 -3.91 -0.34 -5.18
N GLY A 211 -2.60 -0.25 -4.91
CA GLY A 211 -1.78 0.85 -5.39
C GLY A 211 -0.28 0.56 -5.35
N PRO A 212 0.53 1.40 -6.00
CA PRO A 212 1.96 1.23 -6.10
C PRO A 212 2.73 1.68 -4.85
N LEU A 213 3.87 1.01 -4.62
CA LEU A 213 4.96 1.48 -3.78
C LEU A 213 6.22 1.56 -4.66
N THR A 214 6.87 2.71 -4.68
CA THR A 214 7.96 3.04 -5.60
C THR A 214 8.99 3.93 -4.91
N LYS A 215 10.14 4.14 -5.55
CA LYS A 215 11.18 5.02 -4.99
C LYS A 215 10.86 6.50 -5.16
N ASP A 216 10.17 6.84 -6.23
CA ASP A 216 9.84 8.22 -6.57
C ASP A 216 8.41 8.36 -7.12
N VAL A 217 7.98 9.60 -7.26
CA VAL A 217 6.64 9.98 -7.72
C VAL A 217 6.45 9.67 -9.21
N THR A 218 7.50 9.74 -10.01
CA THR A 218 7.45 9.42 -11.44
C THR A 218 7.09 7.97 -11.64
N ASP A 219 7.75 7.07 -10.93
CA ASP A 219 7.50 5.64 -10.97
C ASP A 219 6.09 5.30 -10.46
N ALA A 220 5.60 6.01 -9.41
CA ALA A 220 4.23 5.84 -8.92
C ALA A 220 3.19 6.17 -10.00
N ALA A 221 3.41 7.23 -10.78
CA ALA A 221 2.55 7.59 -11.90
C ALA A 221 2.61 6.55 -13.04
N ILE A 222 3.79 6.01 -13.36
CA ILE A 222 3.96 4.95 -14.36
C ILE A 222 3.19 3.70 -13.97
N VAL A 223 3.35 3.21 -12.74
CA VAL A 223 2.65 2.01 -12.27
C VAL A 223 1.13 2.27 -12.20
N LEU A 224 0.69 3.46 -11.75
CA LEU A 224 -0.73 3.81 -11.75
C LEU A 224 -1.30 3.81 -13.16
N ASN A 225 -0.60 4.33 -14.16
CA ASN A 225 -1.00 4.27 -15.57
C ASN A 225 -1.22 2.84 -16.07
N ALA A 226 -0.41 1.90 -15.60
CA ALA A 226 -0.54 0.49 -15.98
C ALA A 226 -1.76 -0.17 -15.35
N ILE A 227 -2.07 0.08 -14.07
CA ILE A 227 -3.08 -0.66 -13.32
C ILE A 227 -4.46 0.00 -13.28
N ALA A 228 -4.56 1.33 -13.47
CA ALA A 228 -5.83 2.07 -13.43
C ALA A 228 -6.77 1.71 -14.61
N GLY A 229 -8.07 1.94 -14.38
CA GLY A 229 -9.13 1.86 -15.39
C GLY A 229 -10.22 0.85 -15.10
N TYR A 230 -11.35 1.01 -15.78
CA TYR A 230 -12.57 0.27 -15.57
C TYR A 230 -12.41 -1.25 -15.78
N ASP A 231 -13.05 -2.01 -14.92
CA ASP A 231 -13.21 -3.46 -15.00
C ASP A 231 -14.66 -3.86 -14.66
N HIS A 232 -15.33 -4.51 -15.60
CA HIS A 232 -16.72 -4.98 -15.42
C HIS A 232 -16.87 -6.09 -14.36
N ARG A 233 -15.77 -6.76 -13.98
CA ARG A 233 -15.76 -7.82 -12.95
C ARG A 233 -15.76 -7.26 -11.52
N ASP A 234 -15.42 -5.98 -11.34
CA ASP A 234 -15.54 -5.27 -10.08
C ASP A 234 -16.68 -4.25 -10.14
N SER A 235 -17.78 -4.51 -9.43
CA SER A 235 -18.98 -3.65 -9.43
C SER A 235 -18.72 -2.24 -8.89
N THR A 236 -17.60 -2.03 -8.19
CA THR A 236 -17.22 -0.72 -7.65
C THR A 236 -16.25 0.03 -8.56
N SER A 237 -15.80 -0.60 -9.65
CA SER A 237 -14.88 0.03 -10.60
C SER A 237 -15.51 1.23 -11.31
N ILE A 238 -14.79 2.35 -11.31
CA ILE A 238 -15.26 3.62 -11.86
C ILE A 238 -15.16 3.60 -13.39
N ARG A 239 -16.26 3.96 -14.06
CA ARG A 239 -16.28 4.15 -15.52
C ARG A 239 -15.76 5.55 -15.84
N MET A 240 -14.55 5.62 -16.36
CA MET A 240 -13.93 6.86 -16.83
C MET A 240 -12.97 6.60 -17.97
N GLU A 241 -12.64 7.63 -18.72
CA GLU A 241 -11.60 7.55 -19.73
C GLU A 241 -10.23 7.32 -19.08
N LYS A 242 -9.37 6.56 -19.77
CA LYS A 242 -8.01 6.30 -19.30
C LYS A 242 -7.23 7.62 -19.30
N LYS A 243 -6.73 8.01 -18.16
CA LYS A 243 -5.84 9.17 -18.00
C LYS A 243 -4.37 8.74 -18.13
N ASP A 244 -3.54 9.71 -18.48
CA ASP A 244 -2.09 9.58 -18.40
C ASP A 244 -1.60 10.43 -17.21
N TYR A 245 -1.36 9.80 -16.08
CA TYR A 245 -0.98 10.46 -14.84
C TYR A 245 0.43 11.06 -14.89
N LYS A 246 1.29 10.65 -15.82
CA LYS A 246 2.60 11.27 -16.03
C LYS A 246 2.48 12.72 -16.52
N LYS A 247 1.39 13.06 -17.20
CA LYS A 247 1.14 14.47 -17.64
C LYS A 247 0.95 15.41 -16.47
N ALA A 248 0.65 14.93 -15.29
CA ALA A 248 0.56 15.71 -14.07
C ALA A 248 1.92 15.97 -13.39
N LEU A 249 3.01 15.36 -13.87
CA LEU A 249 4.34 15.55 -13.31
C LEU A 249 4.96 16.87 -13.81
N ILE A 250 4.35 17.96 -13.39
CA ILE A 250 4.77 19.33 -13.68
C ILE A 250 5.29 19.93 -12.38
N LYS A 251 6.54 20.44 -12.41
CA LYS A 251 7.14 21.10 -11.25
C LYS A 251 6.58 22.51 -11.10
N ASP A 252 5.35 22.61 -10.62
CA ASP A 252 4.66 23.88 -10.36
C ASP A 252 3.51 23.64 -9.35
N VAL A 253 3.46 24.44 -8.31
CA VAL A 253 2.37 24.49 -7.33
C VAL A 253 1.84 25.89 -7.13
N LYS A 254 2.21 26.83 -8.00
CA LYS A 254 1.77 28.21 -7.91
C LYS A 254 0.25 28.30 -7.99
N GLY A 255 -0.33 28.93 -6.98
CA GLY A 255 -1.77 29.09 -6.85
C GLY A 255 -2.52 27.87 -6.33
N PHE A 256 -1.83 26.74 -5.98
CA PHE A 256 -2.46 25.66 -5.24
C PHE A 256 -2.82 26.14 -3.84
N ARG A 257 -4.00 25.78 -3.39
CA ARG A 257 -4.41 25.93 -1.99
C ARG A 257 -4.22 24.58 -1.30
N ILE A 258 -3.30 24.54 -0.33
CA ILE A 258 -2.98 23.34 0.45
C ILE A 258 -3.61 23.48 1.81
N GLY A 259 -4.66 22.68 2.07
CA GLY A 259 -5.38 22.68 3.34
C GLY A 259 -4.61 21.88 4.40
N VAL A 260 -4.54 22.40 5.61
CA VAL A 260 -3.91 21.73 6.76
C VAL A 260 -4.98 21.48 7.82
N PRO A 261 -5.54 20.25 7.93
CA PRO A 261 -6.52 19.94 8.95
C PRO A 261 -5.82 19.86 10.31
N ARG A 262 -6.13 20.82 11.18
CA ARG A 262 -5.50 20.93 12.51
C ARG A 262 -5.65 19.68 13.37
N GLU A 263 -6.71 18.93 13.17
CA GLU A 263 -7.03 17.72 13.92
C GLU A 263 -6.03 16.57 13.66
N PHE A 264 -5.40 16.54 12.48
CA PHE A 264 -4.32 15.57 12.18
C PHE A 264 -3.02 15.85 12.95
N PHE A 265 -2.89 17.03 13.56
CA PHE A 265 -1.69 17.44 14.32
C PHE A 265 -1.92 17.41 15.83
N GLY A 266 -2.92 16.65 16.28
CA GLY A 266 -3.31 16.50 17.68
C GLY A 266 -2.30 15.74 18.56
N LYS A 267 -2.79 15.28 19.72
CA LYS A 267 -2.02 14.41 20.62
C LYS A 267 -1.72 13.08 19.92
N GLY A 268 -0.51 12.55 20.15
CA GLY A 268 -0.05 11.29 19.53
C GLY A 268 0.86 11.48 18.33
N ILE A 269 0.83 12.63 17.67
CA ILE A 269 1.77 12.94 16.57
C ILE A 269 3.06 13.50 17.14
N GLY A 270 4.19 12.88 16.79
CA GLY A 270 5.52 13.24 17.24
C GLY A 270 5.93 14.66 16.81
N GLU A 271 6.64 15.37 17.67
CA GLU A 271 7.05 16.77 17.40
C GLU A 271 7.99 16.87 16.18
N GLU A 272 8.86 15.87 15.94
CA GLU A 272 9.73 15.87 14.76
C GLU A 272 8.92 15.66 13.48
N THR A 273 7.86 14.84 13.51
CA THR A 273 6.93 14.70 12.38
C THR A 273 6.23 16.02 12.07
N LYS A 274 5.71 16.70 13.10
CA LYS A 274 5.08 18.03 12.93
C LYS A 274 6.05 19.04 12.33
N LYS A 275 7.29 19.03 12.81
CA LYS A 275 8.35 19.94 12.36
C LYS A 275 8.73 19.65 10.90
N ALA A 276 8.90 18.39 10.51
CA ALA A 276 9.21 18.00 9.13
C ALA A 276 8.10 18.44 8.17
N ILE A 277 6.83 18.20 8.52
CA ILE A 277 5.69 18.62 7.71
C ILE A 277 5.59 20.15 7.64
N LYS A 278 5.82 20.86 8.75
CA LYS A 278 5.83 22.32 8.74
C LYS A 278 6.91 22.87 7.81
N SER A 279 8.08 22.22 7.74
CA SER A 279 9.15 22.62 6.80
C SER A 279 8.72 22.36 5.35
N ALA A 280 8.06 21.25 5.05
CA ALA A 280 7.51 20.94 3.73
C ALA A 280 6.42 21.95 3.32
N LEU A 281 5.54 22.35 4.26
CA LEU A 281 4.52 23.37 3.99
C LEU A 281 5.15 24.75 3.71
N ALA A 282 6.19 25.15 4.46
CA ALA A 282 6.92 26.39 4.20
C ALA A 282 7.63 26.39 2.83
N TYR A 283 8.10 25.22 2.37
CA TYR A 283 8.60 25.08 1.01
C TYR A 283 7.49 25.33 -0.01
N TYR A 284 6.32 24.71 0.11
CA TYR A 284 5.20 24.92 -0.82
C TYR A 284 4.75 26.38 -0.86
N GLU A 285 4.71 27.06 0.29
CA GLU A 285 4.38 28.49 0.38
C GLU A 285 5.41 29.34 -0.38
N LYS A 286 6.69 29.03 -0.24
CA LYS A 286 7.77 29.69 -0.99
C LYS A 286 7.65 29.47 -2.50
N GLU A 287 7.20 28.29 -2.94
CA GLU A 287 6.96 27.97 -4.36
C GLU A 287 5.60 28.54 -4.88
N GLY A 288 4.91 29.32 -4.07
CA GLY A 288 3.72 30.08 -4.48
C GLY A 288 2.39 29.37 -4.26
N ALA A 289 2.35 28.31 -3.46
CA ALA A 289 1.11 27.75 -2.95
C ALA A 289 0.57 28.57 -1.76
N GLU A 290 -0.72 28.56 -1.55
CA GLU A 290 -1.39 29.12 -0.37
C GLU A 290 -1.63 28.03 0.67
N ILE A 291 -1.17 28.24 1.90
CA ILE A 291 -1.44 27.31 3.01
C ILE A 291 -2.70 27.76 3.73
N VAL A 292 -3.71 26.88 3.78
CA VAL A 292 -5.04 27.18 4.31
C VAL A 292 -5.31 26.32 5.56
N ASP A 293 -5.62 26.96 6.68
CA ASP A 293 -6.11 26.23 7.85
C ASP A 293 -7.53 25.72 7.61
N VAL A 294 -7.72 24.41 7.75
CA VAL A 294 -9.03 23.77 7.62
C VAL A 294 -9.35 22.95 8.87
N SER A 295 -10.63 22.66 9.07
CA SER A 295 -11.09 21.84 10.21
C SER A 295 -11.97 20.69 9.71
N ILE A 296 -11.68 19.49 10.21
CA ILE A 296 -12.44 18.27 9.96
C ILE A 296 -12.74 17.63 11.34
N PRO A 297 -13.74 18.15 12.08
CA PRO A 297 -13.95 17.86 13.51
C PRO A 297 -14.10 16.37 13.85
N HIS A 298 -14.77 15.58 12.96
CA HIS A 298 -15.00 14.16 13.22
C HIS A 298 -13.85 13.25 12.78
N ILE A 299 -12.70 13.79 12.34
CA ILE A 299 -11.56 12.97 11.88
C ILE A 299 -11.02 12.07 12.99
N THR A 300 -11.08 12.54 14.25
CA THR A 300 -10.65 11.78 15.43
C THR A 300 -11.50 10.55 15.71
N SER A 301 -12.76 10.54 15.24
CA SER A 301 -13.65 9.36 15.32
C SER A 301 -13.39 8.36 14.18
N GLY A 302 -12.49 8.66 13.25
CA GLY A 302 -12.21 7.81 12.09
C GLY A 302 -11.74 6.41 12.48
N VAL A 303 -10.86 6.30 13.49
CA VAL A 303 -10.36 5.03 14.01
C VAL A 303 -11.50 4.17 14.56
N ASP A 304 -12.37 4.74 15.42
CA ASP A 304 -13.53 4.02 15.99
C ASP A 304 -14.46 3.50 14.88
N VAL A 305 -14.77 4.36 13.90
CA VAL A 305 -15.63 4.02 12.76
C VAL A 305 -15.01 2.89 11.92
N TYR A 306 -13.71 2.97 11.66
CA TYR A 306 -12.99 1.95 10.89
C TYR A 306 -13.00 0.60 11.60
N TYR A 307 -12.69 0.57 12.91
CA TYR A 307 -12.65 -0.68 13.69
C TYR A 307 -14.03 -1.26 14.01
N ILE A 308 -15.10 -0.60 13.58
CA ILE A 308 -16.46 -1.15 13.52
C ILE A 308 -16.75 -1.68 12.10
N ILE A 309 -16.54 -0.87 11.06
CA ILE A 309 -16.92 -1.21 9.67
C ILE A 309 -16.00 -2.31 9.11
N ALA A 310 -14.68 -2.16 9.23
CA ALA A 310 -13.75 -3.10 8.62
C ALA A 310 -13.86 -4.52 9.22
N PRO A 311 -13.94 -4.72 10.56
CA PRO A 311 -14.22 -6.03 11.14
C PRO A 311 -15.59 -6.61 10.75
N ALA A 312 -16.63 -5.78 10.64
CA ALA A 312 -17.95 -6.23 10.18
C ALA A 312 -17.87 -6.82 8.77
N GLU A 313 -17.23 -6.12 7.84
CA GLU A 313 -17.03 -6.61 6.47
C GLU A 313 -16.09 -7.82 6.42
N ALA A 314 -15.01 -7.82 7.22
CA ALA A 314 -14.09 -8.95 7.34
C ALA A 314 -14.79 -10.23 7.80
N SER A 315 -15.67 -10.14 8.81
CA SER A 315 -16.41 -11.32 9.31
C SER A 315 -17.23 -12.00 8.21
N SER A 316 -17.81 -11.20 7.30
CA SER A 316 -18.54 -11.71 6.13
C SER A 316 -17.60 -12.21 5.03
N ASN A 317 -16.55 -11.45 4.70
CA ASN A 317 -15.60 -11.82 3.64
C ASN A 317 -14.81 -13.09 3.97
N LEU A 318 -14.40 -13.28 5.23
CA LEU A 318 -13.63 -14.43 5.66
C LEU A 318 -14.49 -15.66 6.03
N ALA A 319 -15.81 -15.56 5.96
CA ALA A 319 -16.72 -16.68 6.19
C ALA A 319 -16.52 -17.82 5.17
N ARG A 320 -16.02 -17.51 3.98
CA ARG A 320 -15.72 -18.48 2.90
C ARG A 320 -14.57 -19.43 3.20
N TYR A 321 -13.67 -19.05 4.11
CA TYR A 321 -12.51 -19.86 4.48
C TYR A 321 -12.89 -20.79 5.63
N ASP A 322 -13.44 -21.94 5.28
CA ASP A 322 -14.10 -22.85 6.21
C ASP A 322 -13.45 -24.25 6.28
N GLY A 323 -12.45 -24.51 5.45
CA GLY A 323 -11.80 -25.81 5.33
C GLY A 323 -12.63 -26.88 4.59
N VAL A 324 -13.74 -26.48 3.96
CA VAL A 324 -14.60 -27.36 3.15
C VAL A 324 -14.52 -27.02 1.68
N GLY A 325 -14.84 -25.77 1.32
CA GLY A 325 -14.72 -25.26 -0.06
C GLY A 325 -13.26 -25.11 -0.44
N PHE A 326 -12.48 -24.46 0.39
CA PHE A 326 -11.03 -24.31 0.29
C PHE A 326 -10.45 -23.78 1.62
N GLY A 327 -9.12 -23.76 1.70
CA GLY A 327 -8.41 -23.36 2.90
C GLY A 327 -7.98 -24.54 3.78
N TYR A 328 -7.23 -24.22 4.84
CA TYR A 328 -6.75 -25.18 5.81
C TYR A 328 -7.88 -25.99 6.42
N ARG A 329 -7.75 -27.33 6.42
CA ARG A 329 -8.72 -28.28 6.98
C ARG A 329 -8.09 -29.12 8.08
N ALA A 330 -8.57 -28.94 9.29
CA ALA A 330 -8.21 -29.78 10.44
C ALA A 330 -9.04 -31.08 10.50
N SER A 331 -8.49 -32.13 11.09
CA SER A 331 -9.26 -33.33 11.42
C SER A 331 -10.20 -33.04 12.58
N GLY A 332 -11.46 -33.49 12.49
CA GLY A 332 -12.49 -33.33 13.50
C GLY A 332 -13.19 -34.67 13.77
N LYS A 333 -13.79 -34.82 14.98
CA LYS A 333 -14.63 -35.98 15.35
C LYS A 333 -16.00 -35.98 14.63
N ASP A 334 -16.45 -34.77 14.23
CA ASP A 334 -17.65 -34.53 13.46
C ASP A 334 -17.46 -33.24 12.63
N ILE A 335 -18.46 -32.86 11.83
CA ILE A 335 -18.41 -31.71 10.94
C ILE A 335 -18.25 -30.39 11.73
N VAL A 336 -18.91 -30.26 12.88
CA VAL A 336 -18.85 -29.02 13.71
C VAL A 336 -17.45 -28.88 14.31
N ASP A 337 -16.88 -29.96 14.88
CA ASP A 337 -15.54 -29.96 15.44
C ASP A 337 -14.47 -29.67 14.35
N MET A 338 -14.67 -30.17 13.12
CA MET A 338 -13.80 -29.88 11.98
C MET A 338 -13.85 -28.40 11.63
N TYR A 339 -15.02 -27.74 11.53
CA TYR A 339 -15.14 -26.31 11.28
C TYR A 339 -14.47 -25.47 12.38
N ILE A 340 -14.76 -25.78 13.65
CA ILE A 340 -14.17 -25.07 14.79
C ILE A 340 -12.65 -25.16 14.73
N LYS A 341 -12.09 -26.36 14.58
CA LYS A 341 -10.65 -26.56 14.53
C LYS A 341 -9.99 -25.92 13.33
N SER A 342 -10.60 -26.03 12.13
CA SER A 342 -10.06 -25.44 10.92
C SER A 342 -9.90 -23.93 11.06
N ARG A 343 -10.93 -23.24 11.52
CA ARG A 343 -10.88 -21.78 11.69
C ARG A 343 -10.03 -21.35 12.88
N SER A 344 -10.07 -22.06 14.01
CA SER A 344 -9.26 -21.73 15.18
C SER A 344 -7.76 -21.91 14.96
N MET A 345 -7.36 -22.91 14.18
CA MET A 345 -5.95 -23.23 13.90
C MET A 345 -5.44 -22.55 12.63
N GLY A 346 -6.34 -22.24 11.68
CA GLY A 346 -6.00 -21.64 10.39
C GLY A 346 -5.83 -20.12 10.43
N PHE A 347 -6.57 -19.43 11.31
CA PHE A 347 -6.45 -17.98 11.47
C PHE A 347 -5.58 -17.61 12.68
N GLY A 348 -4.78 -16.57 12.52
CA GLY A 348 -4.02 -15.92 13.59
C GLY A 348 -4.90 -15.13 14.56
N GLU A 349 -4.30 -14.67 15.65
CA GLU A 349 -5.03 -14.05 16.76
C GLU A 349 -5.73 -12.74 16.37
N GLU A 350 -5.07 -11.87 15.58
CA GLU A 350 -5.64 -10.60 15.17
C GLU A 350 -6.84 -10.79 14.22
N VAL A 351 -6.74 -11.73 13.27
CA VAL A 351 -7.85 -12.06 12.36
C VAL A 351 -9.04 -12.63 13.14
N LYS A 352 -8.80 -13.53 14.09
CA LYS A 352 -9.87 -14.08 14.97
C LYS A 352 -10.54 -12.96 15.76
N ARG A 353 -9.76 -12.03 16.33
CA ARG A 353 -10.28 -10.90 17.09
C ARG A 353 -11.21 -10.04 16.21
N ARG A 354 -10.77 -9.67 15.00
CA ARG A 354 -11.59 -8.85 14.08
C ARG A 354 -12.84 -9.58 13.59
N ILE A 355 -12.78 -10.88 13.33
CA ILE A 355 -13.95 -11.70 13.00
C ILE A 355 -14.96 -11.68 14.15
N MET A 356 -14.50 -11.82 15.40
CA MET A 356 -15.38 -11.81 16.59
C MET A 356 -16.03 -10.43 16.78
N ILE A 357 -15.26 -9.34 16.67
CA ILE A 357 -15.78 -7.96 16.72
C ILE A 357 -16.83 -7.77 15.61
N GLY A 358 -16.52 -8.19 14.38
CA GLY A 358 -17.44 -8.08 13.25
C GLY A 358 -18.77 -8.81 13.48
N ASN A 359 -18.71 -10.04 13.94
CA ASN A 359 -19.90 -10.81 14.29
C ASN A 359 -20.73 -10.14 15.40
N TYR A 360 -20.05 -9.58 16.40
CA TYR A 360 -20.71 -8.88 17.51
C TYR A 360 -21.47 -7.63 17.01
N VAL A 361 -20.80 -6.76 16.25
CA VAL A 361 -21.41 -5.51 15.79
C VAL A 361 -22.51 -5.73 14.74
N LEU A 362 -22.52 -6.88 14.07
CA LEU A 362 -23.58 -7.26 13.12
C LEU A 362 -24.70 -8.06 13.76
N SER A 363 -24.59 -8.44 15.04
CA SER A 363 -25.61 -9.26 15.71
C SER A 363 -26.88 -8.47 16.05
N ALA A 364 -28.00 -9.17 16.21
CA ALA A 364 -29.27 -8.57 16.56
C ALA A 364 -29.16 -7.76 17.87
N GLY A 365 -29.70 -6.54 17.87
CA GLY A 365 -29.62 -5.60 18.98
C GLY A 365 -28.38 -4.69 19.00
N TYR A 366 -27.31 -5.05 18.29
CA TYR A 366 -26.08 -4.24 18.19
C TYR A 366 -25.89 -3.57 16.83
N TYR A 367 -26.51 -4.11 15.78
CA TYR A 367 -26.40 -3.63 14.41
C TYR A 367 -26.73 -2.13 14.29
N ASP A 368 -27.87 -1.70 14.83
CA ASP A 368 -28.30 -0.30 14.77
C ASP A 368 -27.40 0.61 15.63
N ALA A 369 -27.03 0.13 16.82
CA ALA A 369 -26.24 0.91 17.78
C ALA A 369 -24.81 1.13 17.31
N TYR A 370 -24.16 0.14 16.70
CA TYR A 370 -22.76 0.22 16.29
C TYR A 370 -22.61 0.40 14.78
N TYR A 371 -23.03 -0.58 13.97
CA TYR A 371 -22.72 -0.59 12.54
C TYR A 371 -23.42 0.55 11.79
N LEU A 372 -24.73 0.74 11.97
CA LEU A 372 -25.44 1.85 11.33
C LEU A 372 -24.96 3.21 11.86
N THR A 373 -24.61 3.30 13.13
CA THR A 373 -24.05 4.54 13.69
C THR A 373 -22.69 4.86 13.05
N ALA A 374 -21.82 3.88 12.91
CA ALA A 374 -20.53 4.03 12.21
C ALA A 374 -20.72 4.50 10.76
N LEU A 375 -21.70 3.93 10.01
CA LEU A 375 -22.00 4.39 8.65
C LEU A 375 -22.50 5.84 8.59
N LYS A 376 -23.28 6.28 9.59
CA LYS A 376 -23.71 7.69 9.71
C LYS A 376 -22.53 8.61 9.96
N VAL A 377 -21.62 8.25 10.86
CA VAL A 377 -20.40 9.03 11.14
C VAL A 377 -19.47 9.06 9.92
N ARG A 378 -19.31 7.93 9.21
CA ARG A 378 -18.62 7.88 7.91
C ARG A 378 -19.18 8.90 6.91
N THR A 379 -20.52 9.03 6.87
CA THR A 379 -21.17 10.01 5.99
C THR A 379 -20.91 11.46 6.42
N LEU A 380 -20.88 11.74 7.73
CA LEU A 380 -20.52 13.06 8.25
C LEU A 380 -19.07 13.40 7.90
N LEU A 381 -18.16 12.47 8.14
CA LEU A 381 -16.74 12.63 7.80
C LEU A 381 -16.56 12.95 6.31
N LYS A 382 -17.24 12.22 5.42
CA LYS A 382 -17.21 12.49 3.98
C LYS A 382 -17.65 13.93 3.66
N ARG A 383 -18.74 14.41 4.24
CA ARG A 383 -19.24 15.79 4.04
C ARG A 383 -18.26 16.84 4.57
N GLU A 384 -17.53 16.56 5.65
CA GLU A 384 -16.53 17.49 6.19
C GLU A 384 -15.31 17.59 5.27
N PHE A 385 -14.86 16.48 4.70
CA PHE A 385 -13.81 16.52 3.69
C PHE A 385 -14.27 17.23 2.41
N GLU A 386 -15.49 17.01 1.95
CA GLU A 386 -16.05 17.73 0.80
C GLU A 386 -16.03 19.24 1.04
N LYS A 387 -16.44 19.72 2.24
CA LYS A 387 -16.33 21.14 2.62
C LYS A 387 -14.90 21.65 2.71
N ALA A 388 -13.96 20.82 3.18
CA ALA A 388 -12.55 21.20 3.20
C ALA A 388 -12.02 21.37 1.78
N PHE A 389 -12.38 20.50 0.84
CA PHE A 389 -12.01 20.63 -0.58
C PHE A 389 -12.68 21.78 -1.33
N GLU A 390 -13.72 22.42 -0.80
CA GLU A 390 -14.22 23.70 -1.33
C GLU A 390 -13.23 24.84 -1.05
N GLN A 391 -12.43 24.72 0.03
CA GLN A 391 -11.48 25.74 0.47
C GLN A 391 -10.06 25.50 -0.05
N CYS A 392 -9.71 24.27 -0.41
CA CYS A 392 -8.38 23.89 -0.84
C CYS A 392 -8.40 22.87 -2.00
N ASP A 393 -7.29 22.75 -2.69
CA ASP A 393 -7.12 21.84 -3.83
C ASP A 393 -6.65 20.44 -3.40
N ILE A 394 -5.83 20.40 -2.36
CA ILE A 394 -5.33 19.18 -1.70
C ILE A 394 -5.20 19.43 -0.20
N LEU A 395 -5.09 18.36 0.59
CA LEU A 395 -4.78 18.43 2.01
C LEU A 395 -3.39 17.84 2.27
N ALA A 396 -2.69 18.36 3.27
CA ALA A 396 -1.43 17.82 3.78
C ALA A 396 -1.61 17.34 5.22
N ALA A 397 -1.11 16.14 5.52
CA ALA A 397 -1.21 15.50 6.82
C ALA A 397 -0.03 14.55 7.08
N PRO A 398 0.23 14.12 8.33
CA PRO A 398 1.17 13.05 8.61
C PRO A 398 0.74 11.75 7.93
N SER A 399 1.70 10.95 7.43
CA SER A 399 1.43 9.56 6.98
C SER A 399 1.40 8.58 8.15
N ALA A 400 2.12 8.91 9.23
CA ALA A 400 2.21 8.13 10.46
C ALA A 400 2.44 9.06 11.65
N SER A 401 2.27 8.54 12.87
CA SER A 401 2.48 9.29 14.12
C SER A 401 3.94 9.73 14.32
N GLY A 402 4.89 8.94 13.82
CA GLY A 402 6.33 9.13 13.96
C GLY A 402 7.12 8.26 12.98
N THR A 403 8.33 7.91 13.37
CA THR A 403 9.17 6.91 12.69
C THR A 403 8.71 5.49 13.03
N ALA A 404 9.19 4.48 12.28
CA ALA A 404 8.92 3.08 12.57
C ALA A 404 9.29 2.71 14.02
N PHE A 405 8.39 2.00 14.69
CA PHE A 405 8.59 1.49 16.04
C PHE A 405 9.30 0.13 16.02
N LYS A 406 9.80 -0.30 17.17
CA LYS A 406 10.46 -1.60 17.32
C LYS A 406 9.45 -2.74 17.41
N PHE A 407 9.88 -3.94 17.05
CA PHE A 407 9.08 -5.15 17.26
C PHE A 407 8.63 -5.29 18.71
N GLY A 408 7.37 -5.67 18.90
CA GLY A 408 6.77 -5.87 20.22
C GLY A 408 6.54 -4.57 21.03
N ALA A 409 6.61 -3.40 20.40
CA ALA A 409 6.40 -2.11 21.07
C ALA A 409 4.99 -1.96 21.68
N PHE A 410 4.00 -2.60 21.08
CA PHE A 410 2.60 -2.53 21.52
C PHE A 410 2.11 -3.89 22.01
N SER A 411 1.85 -3.99 23.32
CA SER A 411 1.18 -5.16 23.92
C SER A 411 -0.35 -5.03 23.91
N ASP A 412 -0.86 -3.78 23.87
CA ASP A 412 -2.28 -3.48 23.76
C ASP A 412 -2.65 -3.24 22.29
N PRO A 413 -3.56 -4.04 21.70
CA PRO A 413 -4.04 -3.83 20.34
C PRO A 413 -4.62 -2.45 20.07
N LEU A 414 -5.29 -1.84 21.06
CA LEU A 414 -5.86 -0.50 20.90
C LEU A 414 -4.78 0.57 20.70
N ALA A 415 -3.63 0.42 21.38
CA ALA A 415 -2.50 1.33 21.20
C ALA A 415 -1.94 1.22 19.77
N LEU A 416 -1.82 0.00 19.22
CA LEU A 416 -1.42 -0.20 17.82
C LEU A 416 -2.44 0.38 16.84
N TYR A 417 -3.74 0.26 17.12
CA TYR A 417 -4.79 0.80 16.26
C TYR A 417 -4.75 2.34 16.15
N MET A 418 -4.23 3.01 17.17
CA MET A 418 -4.07 4.47 17.16
C MET A 418 -2.97 4.93 16.18
N GLU A 419 -2.04 4.07 15.77
CA GLU A 419 -1.06 4.39 14.72
C GLU A 419 -1.72 4.66 13.36
N ASP A 420 -2.93 4.14 13.14
CA ASP A 420 -3.70 4.31 11.90
C ASP A 420 -4.50 5.65 11.85
N ILE A 421 -4.41 6.49 12.91
CA ILE A 421 -5.21 7.73 13.04
C ILE A 421 -5.03 8.69 11.87
N CYS A 422 -3.84 8.71 11.27
CA CYS A 422 -3.53 9.61 10.16
C CYS A 422 -4.13 9.13 8.83
N THR A 423 -4.30 7.83 8.63
CA THR A 423 -4.55 7.23 7.31
C THR A 423 -5.98 6.73 7.13
N VAL A 424 -6.57 6.17 8.17
CA VAL A 424 -7.92 5.59 8.17
C VAL A 424 -9.02 6.53 7.65
N PRO A 425 -9.07 7.83 8.04
CA PRO A 425 -10.10 8.73 7.55
C PRO A 425 -10.16 8.82 6.03
N VAL A 426 -9.02 8.76 5.37
CA VAL A 426 -8.88 8.83 3.90
C VAL A 426 -9.51 7.60 3.22
N ASN A 427 -9.39 6.40 3.83
CA ASN A 427 -10.04 5.18 3.34
C ASN A 427 -11.56 5.24 3.54
N LEU A 428 -12.01 5.72 4.69
CA LEU A 428 -13.44 5.82 4.99
C LEU A 428 -14.19 6.67 3.97
N ILE A 429 -13.56 7.72 3.46
CA ILE A 429 -14.17 8.61 2.46
C ILE A 429 -13.84 8.22 1.01
N GLY A 430 -12.85 7.35 0.79
CA GLY A 430 -12.52 6.78 -0.52
C GLY A 430 -11.71 7.68 -1.46
N VAL A 431 -11.09 8.76 -0.97
CA VAL A 431 -10.29 9.69 -1.80
C VAL A 431 -8.86 9.23 -1.99
N PRO A 432 -8.13 9.73 -3.01
CA PRO A 432 -6.74 9.37 -3.25
C PRO A 432 -5.80 10.03 -2.24
N SER A 433 -4.67 9.38 -1.98
CA SER A 433 -3.59 9.96 -1.17
C SER A 433 -2.24 9.35 -1.54
N ILE A 434 -1.20 10.16 -1.51
CA ILE A 434 0.19 9.76 -1.74
C ILE A 434 1.02 10.10 -0.50
N SER A 435 1.79 9.13 -0.01
CA SER A 435 2.79 9.33 1.04
C SER A 435 4.16 9.54 0.40
N ILE A 436 4.85 10.59 0.83
CA ILE A 436 6.21 10.92 0.38
C ILE A 436 7.13 11.13 1.59
N PRO A 437 8.43 10.81 1.50
CA PRO A 437 9.40 11.12 2.54
C PRO A 437 9.65 12.63 2.62
N VAL A 438 9.66 13.17 3.86
CA VAL A 438 9.84 14.62 4.11
C VAL A 438 10.88 14.92 5.18
N GLY A 439 11.61 13.93 5.65
CA GLY A 439 12.63 14.11 6.67
C GLY A 439 13.10 12.81 7.29
N PHE A 440 13.98 12.97 8.29
CA PHE A 440 14.51 11.86 9.08
C PHE A 440 14.55 12.25 10.56
N LYS A 441 14.36 11.25 11.42
CA LYS A 441 14.60 11.34 12.86
C LYS A 441 15.46 10.15 13.27
N ASP A 442 16.63 10.42 13.87
CA ASP A 442 17.57 9.38 14.33
C ASP A 442 17.91 8.36 13.22
N GLY A 443 18.04 8.82 11.98
CA GLY A 443 18.32 7.99 10.80
C GLY A 443 17.11 7.26 10.22
N MET A 444 15.93 7.37 10.84
CA MET A 444 14.69 6.75 10.38
C MET A 444 13.81 7.73 9.61
N PRO A 445 13.15 7.31 8.51
CA PRO A 445 12.32 8.18 7.69
C PRO A 445 11.08 8.73 8.39
N LEU A 446 10.65 9.92 7.95
CA LEU A 446 9.38 10.55 8.28
C LEU A 446 8.61 10.84 6.99
N GLY A 447 7.31 10.52 6.96
CA GLY A 447 6.46 10.72 5.80
C GLY A 447 5.33 11.73 6.02
N MET A 448 5.01 12.44 4.94
CA MET A 448 3.82 13.28 4.81
C MET A 448 2.90 12.70 3.74
N GLN A 449 1.60 12.71 3.96
CA GLN A 449 0.65 12.40 2.90
C GLN A 449 0.00 13.66 2.33
N LEU A 450 -0.14 13.67 1.01
CA LEU A 450 -0.96 14.61 0.28
C LEU A 450 -2.26 13.91 -0.11
N ILE A 451 -3.41 14.50 0.24
CA ILE A 451 -4.73 13.92 0.05
C ILE A 451 -5.48 14.76 -0.97
N GLY A 452 -5.99 14.15 -2.03
CA GLY A 452 -6.76 14.82 -3.08
C GLY A 452 -8.27 14.64 -2.91
N PRO A 453 -9.09 15.44 -3.60
CA PRO A 453 -10.51 15.15 -3.77
C PRO A 453 -10.69 13.86 -4.58
N THR A 454 -11.92 13.34 -4.64
CA THR A 454 -12.23 12.15 -5.47
C THR A 454 -11.74 12.35 -6.91
N LEU A 455 -10.96 11.39 -7.44
CA LEU A 455 -10.30 11.44 -8.75
C LEU A 455 -9.28 12.59 -8.90
N GLY A 456 -8.72 13.03 -7.79
CA GLY A 456 -7.71 14.10 -7.70
C GLY A 456 -6.26 13.62 -7.74
N GLU A 457 -6.00 12.43 -8.29
CA GLU A 457 -4.65 11.85 -8.38
C GLU A 457 -3.65 12.80 -9.04
N GLU A 458 -4.07 13.50 -10.10
CA GLU A 458 -3.22 14.43 -10.85
C GLU A 458 -2.68 15.56 -9.95
N LYS A 459 -3.53 16.12 -9.07
CA LYS A 459 -3.13 17.22 -8.18
C LYS A 459 -2.13 16.75 -7.10
N ILE A 460 -2.37 15.59 -6.49
CA ILE A 460 -1.45 15.07 -5.47
C ILE A 460 -0.13 14.62 -6.07
N LEU A 461 -0.13 14.05 -7.28
CA LEU A 461 1.08 13.71 -8.03
C LEU A 461 1.88 14.95 -8.38
N GLN A 462 1.25 16.02 -8.87
CA GLN A 462 1.91 17.29 -9.21
C GLN A 462 2.57 17.92 -7.97
N ALA A 463 1.86 18.00 -6.86
CA ALA A 463 2.40 18.55 -5.62
C ALA A 463 3.54 17.67 -5.05
N ALA A 464 3.37 16.35 -5.03
CA ALA A 464 4.39 15.42 -4.59
C ALA A 464 5.66 15.49 -5.45
N TYR A 465 5.49 15.51 -6.78
CA TYR A 465 6.58 15.64 -7.73
C TYR A 465 7.34 16.97 -7.55
N THR A 466 6.62 18.08 -7.38
CA THR A 466 7.25 19.39 -7.15
C THR A 466 8.15 19.38 -5.93
N PHE A 467 7.68 18.80 -4.82
CA PHE A 467 8.47 18.67 -3.58
C PHE A 467 9.69 17.77 -3.78
N GLU A 468 9.49 16.59 -4.35
CA GLU A 468 10.54 15.59 -4.54
C GLU A 468 11.71 16.13 -5.41
N GLN A 469 11.41 16.89 -6.47
CA GLN A 469 12.44 17.41 -7.38
C GLN A 469 13.40 18.41 -6.71
N ASP A 470 12.97 19.10 -5.65
CA ASP A 470 13.80 20.04 -4.91
C ASP A 470 14.39 19.48 -3.63
N HIS A 471 13.98 18.25 -3.23
CA HIS A 471 14.41 17.60 -2.00
C HIS A 471 14.95 16.17 -2.24
N PRO A 472 15.95 16.01 -3.13
CA PRO A 472 16.52 14.68 -3.41
C PRO A 472 17.17 14.05 -2.16
N GLU A 473 17.48 14.86 -1.13
CA GLU A 473 18.04 14.39 0.13
C GLU A 473 17.09 13.51 0.94
N PHE A 474 15.79 13.51 0.63
CA PHE A 474 14.79 12.66 1.30
C PHE A 474 14.54 11.33 0.58
N THR A 475 14.99 11.20 -0.67
CA THR A 475 14.87 9.96 -1.47
C THR A 475 16.12 9.11 -1.38
N LYS A 476 16.58 8.83 -0.16
CA LYS A 476 17.78 8.02 0.10
C LYS A 476 17.48 6.54 -0.02
N THR A 477 18.48 5.78 -0.44
CA THR A 477 18.48 4.32 -0.32
C THR A 477 18.66 3.93 1.15
N ALA A 478 17.90 2.97 1.63
CA ALA A 478 18.10 2.41 2.96
C ALA A 478 19.47 1.70 3.06
N PRO A 479 20.11 1.62 4.23
CA PRO A 479 21.43 0.97 4.38
C PRO A 479 21.48 -0.45 3.83
N LYS A 480 20.39 -1.22 3.97
CA LYS A 480 20.28 -2.58 3.41
C LYS A 480 19.94 -2.62 1.92
N GLY A 481 19.67 -1.48 1.30
CA GLY A 481 19.41 -1.35 -0.13
C GLY A 481 20.65 -0.96 -0.96
N GLU A 482 21.81 -0.76 -0.34
CA GLU A 482 23.04 -0.45 -1.07
C GLU A 482 23.53 -1.71 -1.80
N PHE A 483 23.83 -1.59 -3.09
CA PHE A 483 24.44 -2.68 -3.85
C PHE A 483 25.93 -2.79 -3.50
N GLU A 484 26.39 -4.01 -3.19
CA GLU A 484 27.81 -4.32 -3.02
C GLU A 484 28.59 -4.24 -4.33
#